data_64a237d5de016eb5d439b4516f2e0185
#
_entry.id   64a237d5de016eb5d439b4516f2e0185
#
_cell.length_a   1.000
_cell.length_b   1.000
_cell.length_c   1.000
_cell.angle_alpha   90.00
_cell.angle_beta   90.00
_cell.angle_gamma   90.00
#
_symmetry.space_group_name_H-M   'P 1'
#
loop_
_entity.id
_entity.type
_entity.pdbx_description
1 polymer ?
#
loop_
_entity_poly.entity_id
_entity_poly.type
_entity_poly.pdbx_seq_one_letter_code
_entity_poly.pdbx_strand_id
1 'polypeptide(L)'
;KIRDEIMRETEAKVGRNAGVSPAPINLRIYSPNVLTLTLVDLPGLTKVPVGDQPKDIERQIRDMVLKYISKPNAIILAVTAANQDLANSDGLKLAREVDPEGQRTIGVLTKVDLMDEGTDVVDILAGRVIPLRLGYVPVVNRGQRDIENKRPISYALEHEKNFFENHKAYRNKASYCGTGYLARKLNFVCNNYTHYEKKQANGS
;
A
#
# COMPACT_ATOMS: atom_id res chain seq x y z
N LYS A 1 10.03 -18.09 10.60
CA LYS A 1 10.56 -17.39 11.79
C LYS A 1 9.93 -16.00 11.98
N ILE A 2 10.19 -14.99 11.10
CA ILE A 2 9.61 -13.62 11.28
C ILE A 2 8.08 -13.65 11.23
N ARG A 3 7.49 -14.35 10.26
CA ARG A 3 6.03 -14.51 10.15
C ARG A 3 5.43 -15.16 11.39
N ASP A 4 6.06 -16.20 11.89
CA ASP A 4 5.58 -16.94 13.06
C ASP A 4 5.65 -16.07 14.31
N GLU A 5 6.68 -15.22 14.41
CA GLU A 5 6.84 -14.26 15.50
C GLU A 5 5.77 -13.16 15.44
N ILE A 6 5.50 -12.61 14.25
CA ILE A 6 4.42 -11.63 14.07
C ILE A 6 3.07 -12.24 14.48
N MET A 7 2.79 -13.48 14.07
CA MET A 7 1.56 -14.18 14.47
C MET A 7 1.47 -14.34 15.98
N ARG A 8 2.55 -14.80 16.63
CA ARG A 8 2.62 -14.97 18.07
C ARG A 8 2.39 -13.65 18.83
N GLU A 9 3.05 -12.57 18.41
CA GLU A 9 2.88 -11.24 18.99
C GLU A 9 1.47 -10.69 18.78
N THR A 10 0.87 -10.97 17.63
CA THR A 10 -0.51 -10.59 17.35
C THR A 10 -1.47 -11.33 18.29
N GLU A 11 -1.37 -12.65 18.39
CA GLU A 11 -2.20 -13.45 19.29
C GLU A 11 -2.05 -13.03 20.76
N ALA A 12 -0.84 -12.72 21.19
CA ALA A 12 -0.57 -12.25 22.54
C ALA A 12 -1.25 -10.92 22.88
N LYS A 13 -1.39 -10.01 21.87
CA LYS A 13 -1.97 -8.68 22.06
C LYS A 13 -3.48 -8.61 21.90
N VAL A 14 -4.05 -9.43 21.03
CA VAL A 14 -5.46 -9.36 20.67
C VAL A 14 -6.26 -10.63 20.93
N GLY A 15 -5.61 -11.75 21.32
CA GLY A 15 -6.24 -13.06 21.49
C GLY A 15 -6.57 -13.74 20.15
N ARG A 16 -7.20 -14.91 20.22
CA ARG A 16 -7.36 -15.79 19.03
C ARG A 16 -8.36 -15.30 17.99
N ASN A 17 -9.39 -14.57 18.33
CA ASN A 17 -10.40 -14.05 17.40
C ASN A 17 -10.66 -12.57 17.64
N ALA A 18 -9.68 -11.91 18.18
CA ALA A 18 -9.88 -10.58 18.68
C ALA A 18 -9.84 -9.54 17.59
N GLY A 19 -10.29 -8.38 17.90
CA GLY A 19 -10.31 -7.23 17.02
C GLY A 19 -8.91 -6.76 16.61
N VAL A 20 -8.61 -5.50 16.85
CA VAL A 20 -7.33 -4.88 16.54
C VAL A 20 -6.71 -4.28 17.80
N SER A 21 -5.39 -4.16 17.84
CA SER A 21 -4.67 -3.53 18.94
C SER A 21 -3.95 -2.27 18.43
N PRO A 22 -4.03 -1.13 19.15
CA PRO A 22 -3.24 0.05 18.82
C PRO A 22 -1.76 -0.09 19.19
N ALA A 23 -1.37 -1.16 19.90
CA ALA A 23 0.01 -1.43 20.27
C ALA A 23 0.80 -1.96 19.07
N PRO A 24 1.82 -1.25 18.57
CA PRO A 24 2.54 -1.68 17.38
C PRO A 24 3.43 -2.88 17.64
N ILE A 25 3.64 -3.68 16.58
CA ILE A 25 4.69 -4.69 16.49
C ILE A 25 5.84 -4.05 15.71
N ASN A 26 7.00 -3.88 16.35
CA ASN A 26 8.14 -3.22 15.73
C ASN A 26 9.12 -4.26 15.17
N LEU A 27 9.38 -4.19 13.86
CA LEU A 27 10.40 -4.97 13.18
C LEU A 27 11.49 -4.03 12.65
N ARG A 28 12.76 -4.28 13.01
CA ARG A 28 13.91 -3.55 12.47
C ARG A 28 14.75 -4.46 11.60
N ILE A 29 15.00 -4.04 10.37
CA ILE A 29 15.81 -4.77 9.39
C ILE A 29 17.05 -3.94 9.08
N TYR A 30 18.22 -4.52 9.25
CA TYR A 30 19.51 -3.91 8.95
C TYR A 30 20.17 -4.65 7.80
N SER A 31 20.42 -3.97 6.69
CA SER A 31 21.11 -4.52 5.54
C SER A 31 21.68 -3.37 4.70
N PRO A 32 22.83 -3.56 4.05
CA PRO A 32 23.35 -2.56 3.10
C PRO A 32 22.44 -2.40 1.85
N ASN A 33 21.55 -3.36 1.61
CA ASN A 33 20.67 -3.41 0.43
C ASN A 33 19.26 -2.92 0.69
N VAL A 34 18.95 -2.38 1.89
CA VAL A 34 17.63 -1.85 2.21
C VAL A 34 17.67 -0.33 2.34
N LEU A 35 16.56 0.29 2.03
CA LEU A 35 16.37 1.73 2.16
C LEU A 35 16.16 2.11 3.63
N THR A 36 16.66 3.29 4.03
CA THR A 36 16.31 3.88 5.32
C THR A 36 14.89 4.43 5.24
N LEU A 37 13.93 3.61 5.62
CA LEU A 37 12.51 3.87 5.47
C LEU A 37 11.74 3.24 6.63
N THR A 38 10.75 3.95 7.17
CA THR A 38 9.77 3.38 8.09
C THR A 38 8.48 3.10 7.33
N LEU A 39 8.09 1.84 7.27
CA LEU A 39 6.81 1.42 6.73
C LEU A 39 5.87 1.08 7.88
N VAL A 40 4.64 1.57 7.82
CA VAL A 40 3.58 1.24 8.76
C VAL A 40 2.54 0.42 8.01
N ASP A 41 2.42 -0.85 8.36
CA ASP A 41 1.36 -1.74 7.87
C ASP A 41 0.17 -1.64 8.82
N LEU A 42 -0.98 -1.28 8.29
CA LEU A 42 -2.20 -1.01 9.04
C LEU A 42 -3.22 -2.13 8.80
N PRO A 43 -4.14 -2.39 9.74
CA PRO A 43 -5.22 -3.35 9.53
C PRO A 43 -6.02 -3.02 8.27
N GLY A 44 -6.48 -4.05 7.57
CA GLY A 44 -7.37 -3.89 6.42
C GLY A 44 -8.69 -3.24 6.83
N LEU A 45 -9.16 -2.29 6.05
CA LEU A 45 -10.45 -1.66 6.27
C LEU A 45 -11.56 -2.71 6.13
N THR A 46 -12.40 -2.83 7.15
CA THR A 46 -13.55 -3.74 7.16
C THR A 46 -14.80 -2.97 7.56
N LYS A 47 -15.93 -3.34 6.96
CA LYS A 47 -17.24 -2.73 7.24
C LYS A 47 -18.11 -3.60 8.12
N VAL A 48 -17.81 -4.89 8.18
CA VAL A 48 -18.62 -5.87 8.89
C VAL A 48 -17.72 -6.69 9.80
N PRO A 49 -18.07 -6.81 11.09
CA PRO A 49 -17.33 -7.70 11.97
C PRO A 49 -17.48 -9.15 11.55
N VAL A 50 -16.40 -9.91 11.64
CA VAL A 50 -16.36 -11.34 11.28
C VAL A 50 -16.06 -12.16 12.54
N GLY A 51 -16.85 -13.20 12.77
CA GLY A 51 -16.70 -14.05 13.95
C GLY A 51 -16.90 -13.28 15.24
N ASP A 52 -15.96 -13.41 16.18
CA ASP A 52 -16.02 -12.79 17.51
C ASP A 52 -15.46 -11.35 17.55
N GLN A 53 -15.30 -10.71 16.40
CA GLN A 53 -14.83 -9.32 16.35
C GLN A 53 -15.82 -8.36 17.00
N PRO A 54 -15.34 -7.29 17.67
CA PRO A 54 -16.19 -6.26 18.24
C PRO A 54 -17.13 -5.65 17.20
N LYS A 55 -18.35 -5.31 17.59
CA LYS A 55 -19.35 -4.69 16.69
C LYS A 55 -18.89 -3.35 16.12
N ASP A 56 -17.99 -2.67 16.81
CA ASP A 56 -17.42 -1.38 16.43
C ASP A 56 -16.03 -1.49 15.77
N ILE A 57 -15.67 -2.67 15.26
CA ILE A 57 -14.37 -2.94 14.63
C ILE A 57 -14.04 -1.97 13.49
N GLU A 58 -15.03 -1.60 12.69
CA GLU A 58 -14.88 -0.61 11.62
C GLU A 58 -14.35 0.72 12.15
N ARG A 59 -14.98 1.22 13.22
CA ARG A 59 -14.57 2.47 13.85
C ARG A 59 -13.18 2.36 14.47
N GLN A 60 -12.88 1.25 15.15
CA GLN A 60 -11.55 1.03 15.76
C GLN A 60 -10.46 1.05 14.72
N ILE A 61 -10.64 0.36 13.58
CA ILE A 61 -9.69 0.35 12.48
C ILE A 61 -9.56 1.74 11.86
N ARG A 62 -10.67 2.41 11.60
CA ARG A 62 -10.68 3.76 11.04
C ARG A 62 -9.89 4.74 11.91
N ASP A 63 -10.16 4.77 13.21
CA ASP A 63 -9.48 5.66 14.16
C ASP A 63 -7.97 5.35 14.22
N MET A 64 -7.61 4.07 14.17
CA MET A 64 -6.21 3.63 14.12
C MET A 64 -5.53 4.10 12.84
N VAL A 65 -6.16 3.95 11.68
CA VAL A 65 -5.62 4.41 10.38
C VAL A 65 -5.43 5.92 10.41
N LEU A 66 -6.46 6.67 10.81
CA LEU A 66 -6.39 8.14 10.88
C LEU A 66 -5.27 8.64 11.80
N LYS A 67 -5.01 7.98 12.91
CA LYS A 67 -3.89 8.32 13.82
C LYS A 67 -2.53 8.37 13.10
N TYR A 68 -2.33 7.52 12.10
CA TYR A 68 -1.08 7.48 11.34
C TYR A 68 -1.10 8.41 10.13
N ILE A 69 -2.17 8.39 9.34
CA ILE A 69 -2.22 9.13 8.09
C ILE A 69 -2.52 10.63 8.27
N SER A 70 -3.01 11.07 9.43
CA SER A 70 -3.19 12.50 9.74
C SER A 70 -1.88 13.24 9.98
N LYS A 71 -0.78 12.52 10.17
CA LYS A 71 0.53 13.16 10.36
C LYS A 71 0.97 13.82 9.06
N PRO A 72 1.31 15.10 9.04
CA PRO A 72 1.62 15.83 7.81
C PRO A 72 2.86 15.29 7.08
N ASN A 73 3.79 14.69 7.80
CA ASN A 73 5.01 14.06 7.26
C ASN A 73 4.83 12.58 6.88
N ALA A 74 3.62 12.04 6.93
CA ALA A 74 3.35 10.68 6.49
C ALA A 74 2.96 10.65 5.01
N ILE A 75 3.67 9.87 4.21
CA ILE A 75 3.23 9.49 2.86
C ILE A 75 2.19 8.39 2.97
N ILE A 76 1.08 8.55 2.29
CA ILE A 76 -0.04 7.61 2.32
C ILE A 76 0.04 6.69 1.11
N LEU A 77 0.01 5.38 1.34
CA LEU A 77 -0.17 4.37 0.29
C LEU A 77 -1.64 3.92 0.29
N ALA A 78 -2.42 4.44 -0.64
CA ALA A 78 -3.80 4.03 -0.84
C ALA A 78 -3.85 2.80 -1.76
N VAL A 79 -3.90 1.61 -1.15
CA VAL A 79 -3.87 0.33 -1.87
C VAL A 79 -5.28 -0.09 -2.24
N THR A 80 -5.53 -0.28 -3.54
CA THR A 80 -6.84 -0.64 -4.10
C THR A 80 -6.68 -1.76 -5.13
N ALA A 81 -7.61 -2.71 -5.15
CA ALA A 81 -7.65 -3.71 -6.21
C ALA A 81 -8.18 -3.07 -7.51
N ALA A 82 -7.45 -3.27 -8.62
CA ALA A 82 -7.76 -2.65 -9.92
C ALA A 82 -9.07 -3.16 -10.55
N ASN A 83 -9.50 -4.35 -10.18
CA ASN A 83 -10.75 -4.96 -10.64
C ASN A 83 -11.99 -4.49 -9.85
N GLN A 84 -11.87 -3.39 -9.11
CA GLN A 84 -12.95 -2.74 -8.38
C GLN A 84 -13.05 -1.27 -8.81
N ASP A 85 -14.25 -0.70 -8.71
CA ASP A 85 -14.43 0.72 -8.96
C ASP A 85 -13.62 1.55 -7.95
N LEU A 86 -12.74 2.40 -8.48
CA LEU A 86 -11.86 3.27 -7.69
C LEU A 86 -12.65 4.22 -6.77
N ALA A 87 -13.85 4.64 -7.18
CA ALA A 87 -14.72 5.47 -6.37
C ALA A 87 -15.17 4.78 -5.07
N ASN A 88 -15.13 3.45 -5.03
CA ASN A 88 -15.46 2.65 -3.86
C ASN A 88 -14.26 2.32 -2.97
N SER A 89 -13.05 2.79 -3.31
CA SER A 89 -11.85 2.55 -2.52
C SER A 89 -11.93 3.23 -1.16
N ASP A 90 -12.08 2.46 -0.10
CA ASP A 90 -12.09 2.99 1.27
C ASP A 90 -10.74 3.60 1.65
N GLY A 91 -9.63 3.06 1.14
CA GLY A 91 -8.29 3.64 1.34
C GLY A 91 -8.16 5.04 0.74
N LEU A 92 -8.66 5.26 -0.48
CA LEU A 92 -8.67 6.59 -1.11
C LEU A 92 -9.64 7.54 -0.40
N LYS A 93 -10.79 7.06 0.06
CA LYS A 93 -11.73 7.88 0.83
C LYS A 93 -11.09 8.42 2.11
N LEU A 94 -10.46 7.56 2.91
CA LEU A 94 -9.75 7.98 4.11
C LEU A 94 -8.54 8.88 3.81
N ALA A 95 -7.79 8.59 2.75
CA ALA A 95 -6.69 9.45 2.33
C ALA A 95 -7.17 10.87 2.02
N ARG A 96 -8.30 11.02 1.31
CA ARG A 96 -8.87 12.34 0.95
C ARG A 96 -9.39 13.13 2.16
N GLU A 97 -9.76 12.49 3.25
CA GLU A 97 -10.15 13.20 4.48
C GLU A 97 -8.99 14.00 5.08
N VAL A 98 -7.75 13.51 4.94
CA VAL A 98 -6.54 14.10 5.55
C VAL A 98 -5.57 14.69 4.54
N ASP A 99 -5.79 14.43 3.26
CA ASP A 99 -5.02 14.92 2.11
C ASP A 99 -5.97 15.19 0.94
N PRO A 100 -6.87 16.19 1.05
CA PRO A 100 -7.91 16.48 0.06
C PRO A 100 -7.36 16.75 -1.34
N GLU A 101 -6.18 17.39 -1.42
CA GLU A 101 -5.50 17.75 -2.65
C GLU A 101 -4.61 16.63 -3.21
N GLY A 102 -4.52 15.48 -2.53
CA GLY A 102 -3.70 14.33 -2.95
C GLY A 102 -2.19 14.64 -3.05
N GLN A 103 -1.69 15.54 -2.19
CA GLN A 103 -0.30 16.02 -2.25
C GLN A 103 0.73 14.99 -1.78
N ARG A 104 0.35 14.12 -0.84
CA ARG A 104 1.20 13.13 -0.19
C ARG A 104 0.64 11.70 -0.28
N THR A 105 -0.32 11.48 -1.14
CA THR A 105 -0.94 10.17 -1.38
C THR A 105 -0.41 9.56 -2.68
N ILE A 106 -0.01 8.28 -2.62
CA ILE A 106 0.31 7.44 -3.76
C ILE A 106 -0.79 6.38 -3.86
N GLY A 107 -1.43 6.27 -5.00
CA GLY A 107 -2.35 5.16 -5.30
C GLY A 107 -1.55 3.91 -5.72
N VAL A 108 -1.83 2.77 -5.11
CA VAL A 108 -1.27 1.49 -5.52
C VAL A 108 -2.40 0.59 -6.02
N LEU A 109 -2.33 0.23 -7.29
CA LEU A 109 -3.35 -0.60 -7.94
C LEU A 109 -2.86 -2.04 -8.00
N THR A 110 -3.44 -2.90 -7.19
CA THR A 110 -3.12 -4.34 -7.16
C THR A 110 -4.03 -5.14 -8.09
N LYS A 111 -3.69 -6.39 -8.37
CA LYS A 111 -4.51 -7.32 -9.17
C LYS A 111 -4.83 -6.82 -10.58
N VAL A 112 -3.92 -6.06 -11.18
CA VAL A 112 -4.08 -5.55 -12.55
C VAL A 112 -4.14 -6.69 -13.56
N ASP A 113 -3.50 -7.81 -13.24
CA ASP A 113 -3.52 -9.07 -13.99
C ASP A 113 -4.86 -9.83 -13.94
N LEU A 114 -5.77 -9.42 -13.06
CA LEU A 114 -7.10 -10.02 -12.90
C LEU A 114 -8.22 -9.14 -13.47
N MET A 115 -7.88 -8.12 -14.25
CA MET A 115 -8.88 -7.32 -14.96
C MET A 115 -9.42 -8.09 -16.18
N ASP A 116 -10.67 -7.82 -16.53
CA ASP A 116 -11.30 -8.41 -17.70
C ASP A 116 -10.59 -7.99 -19.00
N GLU A 117 -10.61 -8.87 -19.99
CA GLU A 117 -10.02 -8.60 -21.29
C GLU A 117 -10.66 -7.34 -21.92
N GLY A 118 -9.80 -6.43 -22.37
CA GLY A 118 -10.23 -5.12 -22.92
C GLY A 118 -10.43 -4.00 -21.90
N THR A 119 -10.28 -4.30 -20.60
CA THR A 119 -10.22 -3.27 -19.55
C THR A 119 -8.79 -2.99 -19.12
N ASP A 120 -8.51 -1.75 -18.73
CA ASP A 120 -7.21 -1.36 -18.20
C ASP A 120 -7.32 -0.17 -17.22
N VAL A 121 -6.22 0.14 -16.57
CA VAL A 121 -6.14 1.25 -15.59
C VAL A 121 -5.46 2.50 -16.14
N VAL A 122 -5.32 2.63 -17.45
CA VAL A 122 -4.56 3.74 -18.08
C VAL A 122 -5.13 5.10 -17.70
N ASP A 123 -6.45 5.24 -17.63
CA ASP A 123 -7.11 6.48 -17.23
C ASP A 123 -6.86 6.83 -15.76
N ILE A 124 -6.80 5.82 -14.90
CA ILE A 124 -6.44 5.99 -13.49
C ILE A 124 -4.98 6.41 -13.36
N LEU A 125 -4.08 5.73 -14.09
CA LEU A 125 -2.65 6.06 -14.09
C LEU A 125 -2.37 7.47 -14.63
N ALA A 126 -3.21 7.94 -15.54
CA ALA A 126 -3.15 9.30 -16.08
C ALA A 126 -3.78 10.36 -15.14
N GLY A 127 -4.33 9.95 -13.98
CA GLY A 127 -4.98 10.85 -13.02
C GLY A 127 -6.32 11.41 -13.48
N ARG A 128 -6.95 10.79 -14.50
CA ARG A 128 -8.22 11.28 -15.06
C ARG A 128 -9.45 10.94 -14.21
N VAL A 129 -9.35 9.96 -13.34
CA VAL A 129 -10.46 9.50 -12.49
C VAL A 129 -10.40 10.19 -11.13
N ILE A 130 -9.32 9.99 -10.39
CA ILE A 130 -9.04 10.68 -9.12
C ILE A 130 -7.60 11.18 -9.19
N PRO A 131 -7.36 12.49 -9.33
CA PRO A 131 -6.01 13.02 -9.45
C PRO A 131 -5.26 12.90 -8.11
N LEU A 132 -4.01 12.42 -8.19
CA LEU A 132 -3.06 12.41 -7.08
C LEU A 132 -1.75 13.02 -7.59
N ARG A 133 -1.17 13.95 -6.83
CA ARG A 133 0.10 14.59 -7.22
C ARG A 133 1.23 13.58 -7.37
N LEU A 134 1.28 12.59 -6.48
CA LEU A 134 2.27 11.51 -6.53
C LEU A 134 1.84 10.38 -7.48
N GLY A 135 0.64 10.46 -8.06
CA GLY A 135 0.12 9.51 -9.06
C GLY A 135 -0.12 8.11 -8.54
N TYR A 136 -0.28 7.19 -9.48
CA TYR A 136 -0.60 5.78 -9.23
C TYR A 136 0.53 4.87 -9.69
N VAL A 137 0.65 3.71 -9.04
CA VAL A 137 1.58 2.63 -9.44
C VAL A 137 0.80 1.32 -9.53
N PRO A 138 0.68 0.71 -10.71
CA PRO A 138 0.07 -0.60 -10.87
C PRO A 138 1.08 -1.68 -10.48
N VAL A 139 0.62 -2.73 -9.79
CA VAL A 139 1.46 -3.84 -9.34
C VAL A 139 0.76 -5.18 -9.54
N VAL A 140 1.55 -6.23 -9.77
CA VAL A 140 1.11 -7.61 -9.85
C VAL A 140 1.81 -8.42 -8.77
N ASN A 141 1.07 -8.84 -7.77
CA ASN A 141 1.59 -9.62 -6.64
C ASN A 141 1.35 -11.12 -6.85
N ARG A 142 2.03 -11.94 -6.03
CA ARG A 142 1.77 -13.39 -6.00
C ARG A 142 0.31 -13.69 -5.68
N GLY A 143 -0.28 -14.60 -6.42
CA GLY A 143 -1.58 -15.17 -6.12
C GLY A 143 -1.51 -16.14 -4.92
N GLN A 144 -2.68 -16.56 -4.42
CA GLN A 144 -2.76 -17.50 -3.29
C GLN A 144 -2.02 -18.82 -3.57
N ARG A 145 -2.16 -19.36 -4.80
CA ARG A 145 -1.46 -20.58 -5.23
C ARG A 145 0.08 -20.44 -5.21
N ASP A 146 0.60 -19.26 -5.55
CA ASP A 146 2.06 -19.03 -5.52
C ASP A 146 2.58 -19.00 -4.09
N ILE A 147 1.77 -18.46 -3.17
CA ILE A 147 2.10 -18.42 -1.73
C ILE A 147 2.09 -19.83 -1.15
N GLU A 148 1.07 -20.63 -1.45
CA GLU A 148 0.93 -22.03 -1.03
C GLU A 148 2.06 -22.90 -1.57
N ASN A 149 2.42 -22.71 -2.84
CA ASN A 149 3.53 -23.39 -3.50
C ASN A 149 4.91 -22.81 -3.12
N LYS A 150 4.97 -21.86 -2.17
CA LYS A 150 6.22 -21.22 -1.68
C LYS A 150 7.09 -20.67 -2.81
N ARG A 151 6.49 -20.17 -3.88
CA ARG A 151 7.24 -19.57 -4.99
C ARG A 151 8.10 -18.40 -4.49
N PRO A 152 9.37 -18.32 -4.91
CA PRO A 152 10.28 -17.28 -4.44
C PRO A 152 9.85 -15.89 -4.91
N ILE A 153 10.31 -14.85 -4.20
CA ILE A 153 10.01 -13.46 -4.56
C ILE A 153 10.62 -13.11 -5.93
N SER A 154 11.78 -13.67 -6.27
CA SER A 154 12.41 -13.48 -7.60
C SER A 154 11.50 -13.89 -8.75
N TYR A 155 10.83 -15.03 -8.61
CA TYR A 155 9.81 -15.48 -9.59
C TYR A 155 8.67 -14.47 -9.72
N ALA A 156 8.17 -13.94 -8.59
CA ALA A 156 7.08 -12.99 -8.61
C ALA A 156 7.47 -11.67 -9.30
N LEU A 157 8.67 -11.17 -9.05
CA LEU A 157 9.19 -9.96 -9.70
C LEU A 157 9.39 -10.14 -11.21
N GLU A 158 9.86 -11.31 -11.64
CA GLU A 158 10.00 -11.62 -13.05
C GLU A 158 8.64 -11.75 -13.73
N HIS A 159 7.69 -12.44 -13.09
CA HIS A 159 6.32 -12.55 -13.59
C HIS A 159 5.64 -11.18 -13.74
N GLU A 160 5.74 -10.32 -12.72
CA GLU A 160 5.23 -8.96 -12.76
C GLU A 160 5.84 -8.15 -13.91
N LYS A 161 7.16 -8.20 -14.06
CA LYS A 161 7.88 -7.53 -15.15
C LYS A 161 7.39 -7.99 -16.52
N ASN A 162 7.35 -9.31 -16.74
CA ASN A 162 6.88 -9.90 -17.98
C ASN A 162 5.43 -9.51 -18.31
N PHE A 163 4.54 -9.43 -17.29
CA PHE A 163 3.18 -8.97 -17.49
C PHE A 163 3.16 -7.53 -18.04
N PHE A 164 3.84 -6.58 -17.41
CA PHE A 164 3.80 -5.19 -17.85
C PHE A 164 4.50 -4.95 -19.20
N GLU A 165 5.58 -5.66 -19.50
CA GLU A 165 6.31 -5.54 -20.75
C GLU A 165 5.55 -6.10 -21.96
N ASN A 166 4.71 -7.10 -21.77
CA ASN A 166 3.97 -7.76 -22.84
C ASN A 166 2.51 -7.30 -22.98
N HIS A 167 1.94 -6.63 -21.96
CA HIS A 167 0.55 -6.19 -22.00
C HIS A 167 0.38 -4.95 -22.88
N LYS A 168 -0.59 -4.99 -23.82
CA LYS A 168 -0.82 -3.92 -24.82
C LYS A 168 -0.97 -2.53 -24.20
N ALA A 169 -1.70 -2.41 -23.09
CA ALA A 169 -1.98 -1.13 -22.43
C ALA A 169 -0.77 -0.57 -21.65
N TYR A 170 0.13 -1.43 -21.17
CA TYR A 170 1.17 -1.03 -20.22
C TYR A 170 2.58 -1.04 -20.77
N ARG A 171 2.87 -1.79 -21.86
CA ARG A 171 4.23 -1.99 -22.40
C ARG A 171 5.01 -0.70 -22.62
N ASN A 172 4.35 0.36 -23.08
CA ASN A 172 5.01 1.65 -23.35
C ASN A 172 5.35 2.43 -22.05
N LYS A 173 4.83 1.99 -20.91
CA LYS A 173 5.05 2.57 -19.58
C LYS A 173 5.51 1.54 -18.55
N ALA A 174 5.97 0.37 -18.99
CA ALA A 174 6.36 -0.75 -18.12
C ALA A 174 7.42 -0.34 -17.08
N SER A 175 8.33 0.59 -17.43
CA SER A 175 9.35 1.14 -16.53
C SER A 175 8.77 1.92 -15.32
N TYR A 176 7.51 2.35 -15.41
CA TYR A 176 6.76 3.05 -14.36
C TYR A 176 5.75 2.14 -13.64
N CYS A 177 5.84 0.84 -13.86
CA CYS A 177 4.96 -0.17 -13.29
C CYS A 177 5.74 -1.12 -12.38
N GLY A 178 5.01 -1.81 -11.53
CA GLY A 178 5.52 -2.89 -10.70
C GLY A 178 6.09 -2.45 -9.35
N THR A 179 6.29 -3.44 -8.50
CA THR A 179 6.79 -3.28 -7.12
C THR A 179 8.20 -2.70 -7.08
N GLY A 180 9.04 -3.02 -8.08
CA GLY A 180 10.38 -2.44 -8.20
C GLY A 180 10.36 -0.93 -8.47
N TYR A 181 9.43 -0.45 -9.30
CA TYR A 181 9.24 0.98 -9.50
C TYR A 181 8.66 1.64 -8.26
N LEU A 182 7.66 1.02 -7.61
CA LEU A 182 7.08 1.53 -6.38
C LEU A 182 8.15 1.75 -5.30
N ALA A 183 9.05 0.80 -5.10
CA ALA A 183 10.13 0.91 -4.13
C ALA A 183 11.05 2.11 -4.42
N ARG A 184 11.48 2.29 -5.68
CA ARG A 184 12.29 3.45 -6.09
C ARG A 184 11.55 4.78 -5.87
N LYS A 185 10.27 4.83 -6.23
CA LYS A 185 9.41 6.01 -6.06
C LYS A 185 9.27 6.38 -4.59
N LEU A 186 9.01 5.42 -3.72
CA LEU A 186 8.94 5.63 -2.27
C LEU A 186 10.24 6.19 -1.72
N ASN A 187 11.38 5.62 -2.09
CA ASN A 187 12.68 6.12 -1.68
C ASN A 187 12.88 7.58 -2.09
N PHE A 188 12.60 7.90 -3.35
CA PHE A 188 12.72 9.26 -3.87
C PHE A 188 11.80 10.24 -3.12
N VAL A 189 10.54 9.88 -2.93
CA VAL A 189 9.56 10.74 -2.26
C VAL A 189 9.94 10.94 -0.80
N CYS A 190 10.27 9.88 -0.06
CA CYS A 190 10.64 10.00 1.36
C CYS A 190 11.90 10.84 1.57
N ASN A 191 12.92 10.67 0.73
CA ASN A 191 14.15 11.48 0.82
C ASN A 191 13.87 12.96 0.57
N ASN A 192 13.04 13.30 -0.42
CA ASN A 192 12.71 14.69 -0.74
C ASN A 192 11.83 15.34 0.34
N TYR A 193 10.88 14.60 0.93
CA TYR A 193 10.11 15.12 2.07
C TYR A 193 10.97 15.42 3.29
N THR A 194 11.93 14.58 3.61
CA THR A 194 12.87 14.79 4.72
C THR A 194 13.76 16.03 4.48
N HIS A 195 14.15 16.30 3.25
CA HIS A 195 14.90 17.50 2.89
C HIS A 195 14.06 18.77 2.96
N TYR A 196 12.80 18.71 2.60
CA TYR A 196 11.89 19.87 2.63
C TYR A 196 11.59 20.32 4.06
N GLU A 197 11.33 19.39 4.98
CA GLU A 197 11.12 19.69 6.40
C GLU A 197 12.38 20.28 7.07
N LYS A 198 13.57 19.73 6.76
CA LYS A 198 14.83 20.28 7.28
C LYS A 198 15.10 21.72 6.80
N LYS A 199 14.67 22.07 5.59
CA LYS A 199 14.79 23.46 5.10
C LYS A 199 13.81 24.41 5.78
N GLN A 200 12.60 23.97 6.09
CA GLN A 200 11.64 24.80 6.83
C GLN A 200 12.04 24.97 8.30
N ALA A 201 12.59 23.94 8.93
CA ALA A 201 13.04 24.00 10.33
C ALA A 201 14.32 24.87 10.51
N ASN A 202 15.16 24.98 9.47
CA ASN A 202 16.41 25.79 9.51
C ASN A 202 16.24 27.21 8.92
N GLY A 203 15.06 27.58 8.45
CA GLY A 203 14.74 28.88 7.84
C GLY A 203 13.86 29.78 8.71
N SER A 204 13.69 29.44 9.99
CA SER A 204 13.00 30.24 11.00
C SER A 204 13.98 30.81 11.99
#